data_e7fff1b539fbbf37ca7d6596a0e7c829
#
_entry.id   e7fff1b539fbbf37ca7d6596a0e7c829
#
_cell.length_a   1.000
_cell.length_b   1.000
_cell.length_c   1.000
_cell.angle_alpha   90.00
_cell.angle_beta   90.00
_cell.angle_gamma   90.00
#
_symmetry.space_group_name_H-M   'P 1'
#
loop_
_entity.id
_entity.type
_entity.pdbx_description
1 polymer ?
#
loop_
_entity_poly.entity_id
_entity_poly.type
_entity_poly.pdbx_seq_one_letter_code
_entity_poly.pdbx_strand_id
1 'polypeptide(L)'
;TGAELPATLPSTIIERFYAPRPEIPAASPIGYDEARAYEGQFLTTRRSYGGLEGFIDRLIGEATVRAAPDGRLTLTIGGKSSQWTATGQPDTFAPVSGPGLLVFQRDDGKVARFFSPWGEAAFERIGFPHQPGLLITFTVLAALASVATLIGVATRDRREARQTPTQARASLMQTIQAILWLISMIGVGVFAGGSGDVAQVVYGWPSGWLLSASACAFVSTLLTIATLAMLPVVWRGGRRVDSWTSLRKLAFTCTTLIFLGFALLLATWGFLEFWNS
;
A
#
# COMPACT_ATOMS: atom_id res chain seq x y z
N THR A 1 32.34 -5.40 -4.50
CA THR A 1 32.23 -4.14 -3.78
C THR A 1 31.88 -4.47 -2.33
N GLY A 2 32.58 -3.88 -1.35
CA GLY A 2 32.57 -4.25 0.08
C GLY A 2 31.24 -4.20 0.84
N ALA A 3 30.13 -3.86 0.19
CA ALA A 3 28.80 -3.81 0.80
C ALA A 3 28.23 -5.21 1.13
N GLU A 4 28.74 -6.29 0.54
CA GLU A 4 28.25 -7.66 0.82
C GLU A 4 29.01 -8.35 1.98
N LEU A 5 30.18 -7.82 2.33
CA LEU A 5 30.98 -8.37 3.42
C LEU A 5 30.28 -8.40 4.77
N PRO A 6 29.55 -7.37 5.21
CA PRO A 6 28.84 -7.41 6.50
C PRO A 6 27.76 -8.49 6.56
N ALA A 7 27.14 -8.84 5.42
CA ALA A 7 26.09 -9.84 5.37
C ALA A 7 26.63 -11.28 5.33
N THR A 8 27.83 -11.50 4.77
CA THR A 8 28.40 -12.83 4.58
C THR A 8 29.45 -13.21 5.62
N LEU A 9 30.10 -12.22 6.24
CA LEU A 9 31.18 -12.42 7.18
C LEU A 9 30.76 -13.24 8.43
N PRO A 10 29.62 -12.97 9.08
CA PRO A 10 29.19 -13.74 10.24
C PRO A 10 28.98 -15.22 9.92
N SER A 11 28.30 -15.53 8.81
CA SER A 11 28.06 -16.93 8.38
C SER A 11 29.37 -17.64 8.05
N THR A 12 30.30 -16.97 7.36
CA THR A 12 31.62 -17.54 7.04
C THR A 12 32.44 -17.82 8.30
N ILE A 13 32.38 -16.97 9.32
CA ILE A 13 33.06 -17.19 10.60
C ILE A 13 32.46 -18.41 11.32
N ILE A 14 31.12 -18.47 11.41
CA ILE A 14 30.40 -19.57 12.06
C ILE A 14 30.75 -20.89 11.38
N GLU A 15 30.68 -20.97 10.05
CA GLU A 15 30.98 -22.15 9.28
C GLU A 15 32.43 -22.61 9.48
N ARG A 16 33.39 -21.67 9.55
CA ARG A 16 34.79 -21.97 9.65
C ARG A 16 35.24 -22.43 11.06
N PHE A 17 34.60 -21.92 12.11
CA PHE A 17 35.09 -22.05 13.48
C PHE A 17 34.16 -22.80 14.42
N TYR A 18 32.84 -22.90 14.09
CA TYR A 18 31.86 -23.38 15.07
C TYR A 18 30.97 -24.54 14.60
N ALA A 19 30.57 -24.58 13.36
CA ALA A 19 29.68 -25.64 12.86
C ALA A 19 29.81 -25.82 11.35
N PRO A 20 29.75 -27.07 10.86
CA PRO A 20 29.61 -27.31 9.43
C PRO A 20 28.28 -26.71 8.94
N ARG A 21 28.25 -26.23 7.68
CA ARG A 21 27.02 -25.75 7.05
C ARG A 21 25.99 -26.89 7.07
N PRO A 22 24.73 -26.60 7.49
CA PRO A 22 23.66 -27.58 7.38
C PRO A 22 23.55 -28.06 5.92
N GLU A 23 23.41 -29.36 5.74
CA GLU A 23 23.19 -29.91 4.42
C GLU A 23 21.86 -29.38 3.84
N ILE A 24 21.93 -28.80 2.63
CA ILE A 24 20.71 -28.35 1.94
C ILE A 24 19.98 -29.61 1.49
N PRO A 25 18.68 -29.78 1.88
CA PRO A 25 17.92 -30.95 1.48
C PRO A 25 17.87 -31.10 -0.05
N ALA A 26 17.89 -32.33 -0.54
CA ALA A 26 17.84 -32.63 -1.96
C ALA A 26 16.58 -31.98 -2.61
N ALA A 27 16.76 -31.44 -3.81
CA ALA A 27 15.66 -30.88 -4.59
C ALA A 27 14.63 -31.98 -4.92
N SER A 28 13.37 -31.69 -4.68
CA SER A 28 12.22 -32.51 -5.04
C SER A 28 11.21 -31.62 -5.74
N PRO A 29 11.34 -31.42 -7.09
CA PRO A 29 10.48 -30.48 -7.83
C PRO A 29 9.00 -30.83 -7.69
N ILE A 30 8.17 -29.80 -7.50
CA ILE A 30 6.71 -29.87 -7.42
C ILE A 30 6.08 -29.37 -8.72
N GLY A 31 4.80 -29.69 -8.95
CA GLY A 31 4.07 -29.16 -10.08
C GLY A 31 3.70 -27.68 -9.92
N TYR A 32 3.39 -27.03 -11.04
CA TYR A 32 2.96 -25.62 -11.05
C TYR A 32 1.74 -25.37 -10.14
N ASP A 33 0.73 -26.25 -10.19
CA ASP A 33 -0.49 -26.08 -9.38
C ASP A 33 -0.21 -26.16 -7.88
N GLU A 34 0.74 -26.98 -7.47
CA GLU A 34 1.19 -27.06 -6.08
C GLU A 34 2.00 -25.82 -5.69
N ALA A 35 2.90 -25.35 -6.57
CA ALA A 35 3.70 -24.15 -6.36
C ALA A 35 2.85 -22.90 -6.19
N ARG A 36 1.71 -22.79 -6.90
CA ARG A 36 0.76 -21.67 -6.78
C ARG A 36 0.17 -21.50 -5.39
N ALA A 37 0.12 -22.54 -4.57
CA ALA A 37 -0.35 -22.40 -3.19
C ALA A 37 0.51 -21.46 -2.35
N TYR A 38 1.77 -21.27 -2.73
CA TYR A 38 2.74 -20.39 -2.05
C TYR A 38 2.73 -18.95 -2.60
N GLU A 39 2.09 -18.71 -3.75
CA GLU A 39 2.03 -17.38 -4.34
C GLU A 39 1.35 -16.37 -3.42
N GLY A 40 1.86 -15.16 -3.40
CA GLY A 40 1.25 -14.05 -2.67
C GLY A 40 2.19 -12.90 -2.41
N GLN A 41 1.62 -11.89 -1.80
CA GLN A 41 2.32 -10.73 -1.26
C GLN A 41 2.42 -10.88 0.25
N PHE A 42 3.57 -10.53 0.80
CA PHE A 42 3.90 -10.70 2.21
C PHE A 42 4.56 -9.42 2.73
N LEU A 43 4.37 -9.13 4.01
CA LEU A 43 5.04 -8.02 4.71
C LEU A 43 5.90 -8.55 5.84
N THR A 44 7.06 -7.94 6.05
CA THR A 44 7.90 -8.25 7.19
C THR A 44 7.15 -8.04 8.50
N THR A 45 7.34 -8.96 9.45
CA THR A 45 6.81 -8.81 10.82
C THR A 45 7.61 -7.79 11.65
N ARG A 46 8.83 -7.45 11.20
CA ARG A 46 9.67 -6.41 11.82
C ARG A 46 9.34 -5.06 11.19
N ARG A 47 8.17 -4.52 11.52
CA ARG A 47 7.68 -3.22 11.05
C ARG A 47 6.90 -2.51 12.13
N SER A 48 6.73 -1.22 12.00
CA SER A 48 5.74 -0.47 12.78
C SER A 48 4.33 -0.80 12.31
N TYR A 49 3.41 -1.03 13.25
CA TYR A 49 2.04 -1.44 12.94
C TYR A 49 1.06 -0.29 12.83
N GLY A 50 1.40 0.92 13.28
CA GLY A 50 0.58 2.12 13.22
C GLY A 50 1.35 3.35 12.78
N GLY A 51 0.63 4.45 12.60
CA GLY A 51 1.20 5.75 12.26
C GLY A 51 1.83 5.84 10.89
N LEU A 52 2.53 6.94 10.66
CA LEU A 52 3.23 7.21 9.40
C LEU A 52 4.37 6.24 9.14
N GLU A 53 5.08 5.82 10.20
CA GLU A 53 6.13 4.81 10.08
C GLU A 53 5.57 3.49 9.56
N GLY A 54 4.45 3.01 10.16
CA GLY A 54 3.77 1.81 9.69
C GLY A 54 3.24 1.91 8.26
N PHE A 55 2.84 3.10 7.82
CA PHE A 55 2.46 3.35 6.43
C PHE A 55 3.65 3.16 5.49
N ILE A 56 4.80 3.76 5.81
CA ILE A 56 6.01 3.65 5.00
C ILE A 56 6.54 2.21 5.01
N ASP A 57 6.59 1.56 6.17
CA ASP A 57 7.04 0.17 6.29
C ASP A 57 6.22 -0.79 5.41
N ARG A 58 4.90 -0.55 5.29
CA ARG A 58 4.04 -1.32 4.38
C ARG A 58 4.35 -1.07 2.91
N LEU A 59 4.77 0.13 2.55
CA LEU A 59 5.12 0.45 1.16
C LEU A 59 6.46 -0.16 0.72
N ILE A 60 7.45 -0.21 1.61
CA ILE A 60 8.81 -0.66 1.28
C ILE A 60 9.13 -2.08 1.74
N GLY A 61 8.42 -2.59 2.75
CA GLY A 61 8.67 -3.89 3.38
C GLY A 61 8.01 -5.08 2.66
N GLU A 62 7.53 -4.90 1.42
CA GLU A 62 6.85 -5.94 0.66
C GLU A 62 7.82 -6.99 0.13
N ALA A 63 7.41 -8.26 0.28
CA ALA A 63 7.99 -9.40 -0.41
C ALA A 63 6.93 -10.06 -1.30
N THR A 64 7.31 -10.44 -2.52
CA THR A 64 6.41 -11.12 -3.46
C THR A 64 6.92 -12.52 -3.78
N VAL A 65 6.06 -13.52 -3.66
CA VAL A 65 6.32 -14.91 -4.10
C VAL A 65 5.47 -15.21 -5.32
N ARG A 66 6.09 -15.68 -6.39
CA ARG A 66 5.42 -16.11 -7.62
C ARG A 66 5.86 -17.52 -8.01
N ALA A 67 4.93 -18.35 -8.46
CA ALA A 67 5.21 -19.63 -9.02
C ALA A 67 5.61 -19.50 -10.50
N ALA A 68 6.68 -20.17 -10.89
CA ALA A 68 7.08 -20.32 -12.29
C ALA A 68 6.44 -21.57 -12.90
N PRO A 69 6.25 -21.64 -14.23
CA PRO A 69 5.64 -22.80 -14.89
C PRO A 69 6.36 -24.14 -14.64
N ASP A 70 7.63 -24.09 -14.28
CA ASP A 70 8.46 -25.26 -13.94
C ASP A 70 8.35 -25.69 -12.46
N GLY A 71 7.40 -25.10 -11.70
CA GLY A 71 7.17 -25.39 -10.29
C GLY A 71 8.15 -24.73 -9.32
N ARG A 72 9.06 -23.91 -9.81
CA ARG A 72 9.94 -23.09 -8.95
C ARG A 72 9.19 -21.89 -8.41
N LEU A 73 9.68 -21.37 -7.28
CA LEU A 73 9.22 -20.10 -6.73
C LEU A 73 10.24 -18.99 -7.04
N THR A 74 9.73 -17.82 -7.40
CA THR A 74 10.51 -16.58 -7.48
C THR A 74 10.13 -15.73 -6.29
N LEU A 75 11.09 -15.50 -5.38
CA LEU A 75 10.95 -14.60 -4.24
C LEU A 75 11.61 -13.27 -4.60
N THR A 76 10.87 -12.19 -4.46
CA THR A 76 11.37 -10.81 -4.65
C THR A 76 11.24 -10.04 -3.34
N ILE A 77 12.36 -9.53 -2.82
CA ILE A 77 12.43 -8.68 -1.62
C ILE A 77 13.30 -7.47 -1.95
N GLY A 78 12.81 -6.26 -1.68
CA GLY A 78 13.58 -5.02 -1.93
C GLY A 78 14.05 -4.87 -3.38
N GLY A 79 13.26 -5.34 -4.35
CA GLY A 79 13.58 -5.32 -5.78
C GLY A 79 14.59 -6.39 -6.24
N LYS A 80 15.14 -7.20 -5.34
CA LYS A 80 16.03 -8.34 -5.68
C LYS A 80 15.22 -9.62 -5.78
N SER A 81 15.38 -10.35 -6.87
CA SER A 81 14.69 -11.62 -7.12
C SER A 81 15.64 -12.81 -6.98
N SER A 82 15.16 -13.88 -6.34
CA SER A 82 15.85 -15.16 -6.18
C SER A 82 14.93 -16.32 -6.54
N GLN A 83 15.49 -17.42 -7.03
CA GLN A 83 14.74 -18.61 -7.44
C GLN A 83 14.94 -19.75 -6.43
N TRP A 84 13.85 -20.47 -6.17
CA TRP A 84 13.74 -21.49 -5.15
C TRP A 84 13.08 -22.74 -5.72
N THR A 85 13.62 -23.91 -5.38
CA THR A 85 13.04 -25.21 -5.75
C THR A 85 12.59 -25.95 -4.51
N ALA A 86 11.47 -26.66 -4.58
CA ALA A 86 10.99 -27.46 -3.47
C ALA A 86 11.99 -28.55 -3.09
N THR A 87 11.99 -28.93 -1.82
CA THR A 87 12.79 -30.00 -1.26
C THR A 87 11.93 -31.21 -0.90
N GLY A 88 12.53 -32.30 -0.47
CA GLY A 88 11.79 -33.46 0.09
C GLY A 88 11.11 -33.17 1.43
N GLN A 89 11.36 -32.01 2.05
CA GLN A 89 10.70 -31.59 3.28
C GLN A 89 9.46 -30.73 2.99
N PRO A 90 8.34 -30.94 3.68
CA PRO A 90 7.14 -30.13 3.48
C PRO A 90 7.40 -28.64 3.66
N ASP A 91 6.77 -27.82 2.82
CA ASP A 91 6.81 -26.35 2.88
C ASP A 91 8.21 -25.72 2.90
N THR A 92 9.24 -26.47 2.47
CA THR A 92 10.66 -26.07 2.50
C THR A 92 11.22 -26.03 1.09
N PHE A 93 11.88 -24.91 0.75
CA PHE A 93 12.48 -24.68 -0.56
C PHE A 93 13.95 -24.34 -0.42
N ALA A 94 14.76 -24.92 -1.30
CA ALA A 94 16.18 -24.66 -1.43
C ALA A 94 16.44 -23.63 -2.52
N PRO A 95 17.47 -22.76 -2.39
CA PRO A 95 17.80 -21.81 -3.42
C PRO A 95 18.38 -22.52 -4.64
N VAL A 96 18.10 -22.03 -5.83
CA VAL A 96 18.76 -22.49 -7.07
C VAL A 96 20.25 -22.09 -7.05
N SER A 97 20.57 -20.99 -6.38
CA SER A 97 21.94 -20.51 -6.19
C SER A 97 22.09 -19.82 -4.84
N GLY A 98 23.18 -20.13 -4.14
CA GLY A 98 23.51 -19.54 -2.84
C GLY A 98 23.06 -20.38 -1.63
N PRO A 99 23.28 -19.88 -0.42
CA PRO A 99 22.91 -20.53 0.83
C PRO A 99 21.51 -20.18 1.29
N GLY A 100 21.00 -20.90 2.29
CA GLY A 100 19.76 -20.62 3.02
C GLY A 100 18.63 -21.57 2.64
N LEU A 101 17.56 -21.50 3.39
CA LEU A 101 16.31 -22.23 3.14
C LEU A 101 15.14 -21.25 3.24
N LEU A 102 14.18 -21.40 2.35
CA LEU A 102 12.92 -20.68 2.41
C LEU A 102 11.87 -21.63 2.99
N VAL A 103 11.39 -21.32 4.17
CA VAL A 103 10.44 -22.17 4.90
C VAL A 103 9.11 -21.45 5.04
N PHE A 104 8.04 -22.08 4.61
CA PHE A 104 6.69 -21.57 4.77
C PHE A 104 6.01 -22.20 5.97
N GLN A 105 5.15 -21.42 6.60
CA GLN A 105 4.26 -21.88 7.65
C GLN A 105 2.82 -21.76 7.18
N ARG A 106 2.05 -22.84 7.40
CA ARG A 106 0.60 -22.85 7.12
C ARG A 106 -0.19 -22.60 8.38
N ASP A 107 -1.32 -21.93 8.20
CA ASP A 107 -2.38 -21.77 9.18
C ASP A 107 -3.68 -22.16 8.50
N ASP A 108 -4.46 -23.06 9.10
CA ASP A 108 -5.68 -23.64 8.53
C ASP A 108 -5.49 -24.17 7.08
N GLY A 109 -4.35 -24.81 6.82
CA GLY A 109 -4.01 -25.39 5.50
C GLY A 109 -3.57 -24.36 4.43
N LYS A 110 -3.61 -23.05 4.74
CA LYS A 110 -3.16 -21.99 3.83
C LYS A 110 -1.81 -21.45 4.26
N VAL A 111 -0.98 -21.09 3.28
CA VAL A 111 0.29 -20.43 3.56
C VAL A 111 0.03 -19.08 4.22
N ALA A 112 0.41 -18.94 5.48
CA ALA A 112 0.19 -17.73 6.28
C ALA A 112 1.43 -16.85 6.34
N ARG A 113 2.61 -17.44 6.43
CA ARG A 113 3.89 -16.72 6.53
C ARG A 113 5.05 -17.50 5.95
N PHE A 114 6.17 -16.83 5.72
CA PHE A 114 7.44 -17.49 5.45
C PHE A 114 8.57 -16.85 6.25
N PHE A 115 9.65 -17.61 6.44
CA PHE A 115 10.86 -17.15 7.10
C PHE A 115 11.92 -16.85 6.04
N SER A 116 12.64 -15.74 6.23
CA SER A 116 13.70 -15.35 5.31
C SER A 116 14.78 -16.43 5.25
N PRO A 117 15.52 -16.50 4.12
CA PRO A 117 16.51 -17.57 3.90
C PRO A 117 17.60 -17.66 4.95
N TRP A 118 17.83 -16.58 5.69
CA TRP A 118 18.85 -16.50 6.74
C TRP A 118 18.26 -16.50 8.16
N GLY A 119 16.92 -16.60 8.28
CA GLY A 119 16.23 -16.68 9.56
C GLY A 119 16.11 -15.37 10.32
N GLU A 120 16.58 -14.25 9.75
CA GLU A 120 16.56 -12.94 10.45
C GLU A 120 15.18 -12.26 10.45
N ALA A 121 14.30 -12.63 9.53
CA ALA A 121 12.97 -12.03 9.39
C ALA A 121 11.89 -13.06 9.06
N ALA A 122 10.71 -12.83 9.57
CA ALA A 122 9.49 -13.49 9.15
C ALA A 122 8.63 -12.54 8.34
N PHE A 123 7.93 -13.08 7.35
CA PHE A 123 7.01 -12.34 6.49
C PHE A 123 5.63 -12.96 6.59
N GLU A 124 4.62 -12.16 6.85
CA GLU A 124 3.23 -12.60 6.92
C GLU A 124 2.45 -12.23 5.65
N ARG A 125 1.53 -13.07 5.24
CA ARG A 125 0.72 -12.85 4.04
C ARG A 125 -0.16 -11.62 4.20
N ILE A 126 -0.15 -10.76 3.19
CA ILE A 126 -0.93 -9.52 3.18
C ILE A 126 -2.41 -9.84 2.99
N GLY A 127 -3.25 -9.30 3.87
CA GLY A 127 -4.70 -9.28 3.68
C GLY A 127 -5.14 -8.32 2.57
N PHE A 128 -6.32 -8.53 1.99
CA PHE A 128 -6.86 -7.74 0.89
C PHE A 128 -6.75 -6.20 1.08
N PRO A 129 -7.09 -5.61 2.26
CA PRO A 129 -7.02 -4.15 2.44
C PRO A 129 -5.60 -3.57 2.36
N HIS A 130 -4.57 -4.39 2.56
CA HIS A 130 -3.17 -3.95 2.57
C HIS A 130 -2.43 -4.28 1.27
N GLN A 131 -3.14 -4.65 0.21
CA GLN A 131 -2.52 -4.86 -1.10
C GLN A 131 -2.09 -3.53 -1.73
N PRO A 132 -0.81 -3.33 -2.10
CA PRO A 132 -0.33 -2.09 -2.72
C PRO A 132 -1.08 -1.72 -4.00
N GLY A 133 -1.46 -2.72 -4.79
CA GLY A 133 -2.26 -2.50 -5.99
C GLY A 133 -3.61 -1.84 -5.72
N LEU A 134 -4.25 -2.15 -4.58
CA LEU A 134 -5.48 -1.51 -4.16
C LEU A 134 -5.24 -0.04 -3.79
N LEU A 135 -4.17 0.24 -3.04
CA LEU A 135 -3.79 1.61 -2.68
C LEU A 135 -3.51 2.45 -3.93
N ILE A 136 -2.73 1.94 -4.88
CA ILE A 136 -2.43 2.63 -6.14
C ILE A 136 -3.72 2.90 -6.91
N THR A 137 -4.61 1.91 -7.04
CA THR A 137 -5.89 2.07 -7.75
C THR A 137 -6.73 3.18 -7.14
N PHE A 138 -6.92 3.18 -5.82
CA PHE A 138 -7.69 4.24 -5.16
C PHE A 138 -7.00 5.60 -5.19
N THR A 139 -5.67 5.66 -5.15
CA THR A 139 -4.91 6.89 -5.34
C THR A 139 -5.17 7.50 -6.72
N VAL A 140 -5.09 6.69 -7.78
CA VAL A 140 -5.38 7.14 -9.15
C VAL A 140 -6.84 7.58 -9.30
N LEU A 141 -7.80 6.82 -8.78
CA LEU A 141 -9.21 7.17 -8.83
C LEU A 141 -9.49 8.48 -8.07
N ALA A 142 -8.90 8.66 -6.89
CA ALA A 142 -9.06 9.89 -6.11
C ALA A 142 -8.40 11.10 -6.79
N ALA A 143 -7.23 10.92 -7.43
CA ALA A 143 -6.60 11.96 -8.22
C ALA A 143 -7.46 12.39 -9.41
N LEU A 144 -7.97 11.42 -10.19
CA LEU A 144 -8.86 11.68 -11.32
C LEU A 144 -10.17 12.36 -10.88
N ALA A 145 -10.78 11.90 -9.78
CA ALA A 145 -11.98 12.49 -9.21
C ALA A 145 -11.73 13.94 -8.73
N SER A 146 -10.56 14.20 -8.13
CA SER A 146 -10.15 15.55 -7.70
C SER A 146 -9.98 16.48 -8.89
N VAL A 147 -9.23 16.08 -9.91
CA VAL A 147 -9.02 16.86 -11.14
C VAL A 147 -10.36 17.11 -11.86
N ALA A 148 -11.21 16.08 -12.01
CA ALA A 148 -12.53 16.21 -12.61
C ALA A 148 -13.43 17.20 -11.83
N THR A 149 -13.37 17.19 -10.49
CA THR A 149 -14.09 18.15 -9.64
C THR A 149 -13.63 19.57 -9.91
N LEU A 150 -12.32 19.82 -9.96
CA LEU A 150 -11.76 21.16 -10.21
C LEU A 150 -12.10 21.67 -11.62
N ILE A 151 -11.96 20.81 -12.63
CA ILE A 151 -12.35 21.13 -14.01
C ILE A 151 -13.85 21.47 -14.05
N GLY A 152 -14.72 20.64 -13.44
CA GLY A 152 -16.14 20.87 -13.39
C GLY A 152 -16.53 22.17 -12.68
N VAL A 153 -15.72 22.63 -11.72
CA VAL A 153 -15.92 23.97 -11.09
C VAL A 153 -15.49 25.10 -12.04
N ALA A 154 -14.35 24.95 -12.71
CA ALA A 154 -13.77 25.95 -13.59
C ALA A 154 -14.58 26.16 -14.90
N THR A 155 -15.19 25.09 -15.41
CA THR A 155 -15.96 25.09 -16.68
C THR A 155 -17.47 25.28 -16.48
N ARG A 156 -17.90 25.66 -15.28
CA ARG A 156 -19.32 25.76 -14.91
C ARG A 156 -20.05 26.86 -15.67
N ASP A 157 -21.09 26.49 -16.41
CA ASP A 157 -22.00 27.42 -17.10
C ASP A 157 -22.95 28.15 -16.15
N ARG A 158 -23.56 29.27 -16.64
CA ARG A 158 -24.57 30.04 -15.89
C ARG A 158 -25.77 29.19 -15.44
N ARG A 159 -26.14 28.16 -16.22
CA ARG A 159 -27.21 27.19 -15.86
C ARG A 159 -26.79 26.29 -14.68
N GLU A 160 -25.55 25.85 -14.68
CA GLU A 160 -25.03 24.99 -13.60
C GLU A 160 -24.68 25.78 -12.33
N ALA A 161 -24.55 27.10 -12.43
CA ALA A 161 -24.40 27.98 -11.28
C ALA A 161 -25.66 28.06 -10.42
N ARG A 162 -26.84 27.71 -10.98
CA ARG A 162 -28.10 27.64 -10.23
C ARG A 162 -28.06 26.44 -9.30
N GLN A 163 -28.12 26.70 -8.01
CA GLN A 163 -28.02 25.66 -6.97
C GLN A 163 -28.63 26.15 -5.67
N THR A 164 -29.15 25.22 -4.88
CA THR A 164 -29.62 25.55 -3.54
C THR A 164 -28.45 25.94 -2.62
N PRO A 165 -28.64 26.70 -1.54
CA PRO A 165 -27.55 27.00 -0.59
C PRO A 165 -26.86 25.79 -0.04
N THR A 166 -27.58 24.68 0.18
CA THR A 166 -26.99 23.39 0.64
C THR A 166 -26.11 22.78 -0.43
N GLN A 167 -26.56 22.79 -1.70
CA GLN A 167 -25.75 22.29 -2.82
C GLN A 167 -24.51 23.15 -3.05
N ALA A 168 -24.60 24.48 -2.82
CA ALA A 168 -23.44 25.37 -2.89
C ALA A 168 -22.39 25.00 -1.83
N ARG A 169 -22.81 24.75 -0.58
CA ARG A 169 -21.94 24.31 0.51
C ARG A 169 -21.31 22.96 0.22
N ALA A 170 -22.11 21.99 -0.26
CA ALA A 170 -21.63 20.68 -0.64
C ALA A 170 -20.57 20.76 -1.76
N SER A 171 -20.80 21.59 -2.79
CA SER A 171 -19.84 21.83 -3.86
C SER A 171 -18.54 22.46 -3.35
N LEU A 172 -18.64 23.45 -2.46
CA LEU A 172 -17.48 24.10 -1.87
C LEU A 172 -16.65 23.09 -1.05
N MET A 173 -17.30 22.29 -0.18
CA MET A 173 -16.62 21.26 0.60
C MET A 173 -15.91 20.25 -0.30
N GLN A 174 -16.57 19.77 -1.36
CA GLN A 174 -15.96 18.82 -2.29
C GLN A 174 -14.78 19.43 -3.07
N THR A 175 -14.85 20.73 -3.38
CA THR A 175 -13.75 21.46 -4.03
C THR A 175 -12.53 21.56 -3.11
N ILE A 176 -12.72 21.96 -1.85
CA ILE A 176 -11.66 22.03 -0.84
C ILE A 176 -11.05 20.64 -0.65
N GLN A 177 -11.88 19.62 -0.53
CA GLN A 177 -11.50 18.24 -0.38
C GLN A 177 -10.63 17.75 -1.56
N ALA A 178 -11.03 18.08 -2.81
CA ALA A 178 -10.25 17.74 -3.99
C ALA A 178 -8.85 18.38 -3.99
N ILE A 179 -8.75 19.64 -3.57
CA ILE A 179 -7.47 20.35 -3.43
C ILE A 179 -6.60 19.67 -2.36
N LEU A 180 -7.17 19.38 -1.20
CA LEU A 180 -6.43 18.77 -0.09
C LEU A 180 -5.95 17.36 -0.44
N TRP A 181 -6.74 16.55 -1.16
CA TRP A 181 -6.30 15.24 -1.66
C TRP A 181 -5.10 15.37 -2.61
N LEU A 182 -5.14 16.33 -3.54
CA LEU A 182 -4.01 16.56 -4.45
C LEU A 182 -2.76 17.04 -3.70
N ILE A 183 -2.90 17.94 -2.73
CA ILE A 183 -1.78 18.40 -1.89
C ILE A 183 -1.20 17.21 -1.12
N SER A 184 -2.05 16.35 -0.54
CA SER A 184 -1.60 15.14 0.15
C SER A 184 -0.80 14.21 -0.76
N MET A 185 -1.31 13.94 -1.97
CA MET A 185 -0.61 13.08 -2.94
C MET A 185 0.72 13.68 -3.40
N ILE A 186 0.76 15.00 -3.64
CA ILE A 186 1.99 15.72 -3.99
C ILE A 186 2.99 15.63 -2.84
N GLY A 187 2.56 15.85 -1.59
CA GLY A 187 3.42 15.75 -0.41
C GLY A 187 4.07 14.37 -0.25
N VAL A 188 3.28 13.29 -0.46
CA VAL A 188 3.83 11.91 -0.50
C VAL A 188 4.81 11.73 -1.64
N GLY A 189 4.50 12.27 -2.83
CA GLY A 189 5.38 12.20 -4.00
C GLY A 189 6.72 12.92 -3.79
N VAL A 190 6.70 14.11 -3.16
CA VAL A 190 7.91 14.87 -2.80
C VAL A 190 8.75 14.09 -1.79
N PHE A 191 8.12 13.52 -0.75
CA PHE A 191 8.80 12.67 0.21
C PHE A 191 9.44 11.45 -0.47
N ALA A 192 8.70 10.75 -1.32
CA ALA A 192 9.21 9.58 -2.05
C ALA A 192 10.37 9.94 -2.99
N GLY A 193 10.33 11.11 -3.64
CA GLY A 193 11.42 11.61 -4.48
C GLY A 193 12.70 11.93 -3.70
N GLY A 194 12.59 12.31 -2.42
CA GLY A 194 13.72 12.58 -1.52
C GLY A 194 14.22 11.34 -0.75
N SER A 195 13.51 10.22 -0.80
CA SER A 195 13.83 9.02 0.01
C SER A 195 15.08 8.25 -0.42
N GLY A 196 15.72 8.65 -1.54
CA GLY A 196 17.00 8.07 -1.98
C GLY A 196 18.19 8.38 -1.06
N ASP A 197 18.11 9.45 -0.25
CA ASP A 197 19.09 9.76 0.78
C ASP A 197 18.64 9.21 2.13
N VAL A 198 19.21 8.05 2.51
CA VAL A 198 18.91 7.36 3.77
C VAL A 198 19.20 8.24 4.98
N ALA A 199 20.26 9.06 4.94
CA ALA A 199 20.60 9.95 6.04
C ALA A 199 19.51 11.02 6.24
N GLN A 200 19.03 11.61 5.15
CA GLN A 200 17.93 12.57 5.20
C GLN A 200 16.63 11.96 5.73
N VAL A 201 16.32 10.71 5.37
CA VAL A 201 15.14 10.01 5.89
C VAL A 201 15.28 9.74 7.38
N VAL A 202 16.41 9.19 7.84
CA VAL A 202 16.61 8.80 9.25
C VAL A 202 16.70 10.01 10.18
N TYR A 203 17.47 11.03 9.80
CA TYR A 203 17.65 12.22 10.65
C TYR A 203 16.56 13.28 10.49
N GLY A 204 15.81 13.23 9.40
CA GLY A 204 14.69 14.15 9.13
C GLY A 204 13.32 13.57 9.44
N TRP A 205 13.25 12.42 10.10
CA TRP A 205 11.99 11.79 10.44
C TRP A 205 11.31 12.46 11.64
N PRO A 206 9.96 12.66 11.60
CA PRO A 206 9.09 12.55 10.43
C PRO A 206 9.24 13.74 9.50
N SER A 207 9.28 13.49 8.18
CA SER A 207 9.38 14.56 7.18
C SER A 207 8.19 15.52 7.24
N GLY A 208 8.46 16.85 7.21
CA GLY A 208 7.42 17.87 7.18
C GLY A 208 6.46 17.73 5.99
N TRP A 209 6.92 17.22 4.85
CA TRP A 209 6.09 16.91 3.69
C TRP A 209 5.13 15.76 3.97
N LEU A 210 5.58 14.71 4.62
CA LEU A 210 4.77 13.56 4.98
C LEU A 210 3.73 13.92 6.06
N LEU A 211 4.13 14.70 7.07
CA LEU A 211 3.22 15.21 8.10
C LEU A 211 2.12 16.08 7.49
N SER A 212 2.48 17.04 6.64
CA SER A 212 1.50 17.92 5.99
C SER A 212 0.58 17.14 5.04
N ALA A 213 1.11 16.16 4.31
CA ALA A 213 0.32 15.28 3.46
C ALA A 213 -0.72 14.48 4.27
N SER A 214 -0.29 13.89 5.40
CA SER A 214 -1.19 13.16 6.30
C SER A 214 -2.25 14.07 6.93
N ALA A 215 -1.86 15.25 7.40
CA ALA A 215 -2.80 16.23 7.95
C ALA A 215 -3.85 16.66 6.90
N CYS A 216 -3.44 16.92 5.65
CA CYS A 216 -4.35 17.22 4.54
C CYS A 216 -5.29 16.03 4.26
N ALA A 217 -4.80 14.80 4.27
CA ALA A 217 -5.60 13.60 4.11
C ALA A 217 -6.61 13.43 5.24
N PHE A 218 -6.21 13.70 6.48
CA PHE A 218 -7.09 13.64 7.64
C PHE A 218 -8.23 14.67 7.54
N VAL A 219 -7.93 15.94 7.23
CA VAL A 219 -8.95 16.98 7.01
C VAL A 219 -9.88 16.60 5.85
N SER A 220 -9.33 16.07 4.74
CA SER A 220 -10.13 15.57 3.62
C SER A 220 -11.07 14.43 4.03
N THR A 221 -10.62 13.54 4.91
CA THR A 221 -11.45 12.47 5.45
C THR A 221 -12.63 13.02 6.26
N LEU A 222 -12.41 14.01 7.11
CA LEU A 222 -13.50 14.67 7.84
C LEU A 222 -14.50 15.35 6.90
N LEU A 223 -14.01 16.02 5.85
CA LEU A 223 -14.86 16.59 4.82
C LEU A 223 -15.61 15.50 4.02
N THR A 224 -15.03 14.31 3.84
CA THR A 224 -15.71 13.17 3.20
C THR A 224 -16.91 12.72 4.03
N ILE A 225 -16.75 12.61 5.33
CA ILE A 225 -17.86 12.29 6.24
C ILE A 225 -18.95 13.36 6.15
N ALA A 226 -18.58 14.64 6.14
CA ALA A 226 -19.52 15.75 6.01
C ALA A 226 -20.26 15.72 4.67
N THR A 227 -19.56 15.52 3.54
CA THR A 227 -20.19 15.43 2.21
C THR A 227 -21.07 14.20 2.08
N LEU A 228 -20.69 13.07 2.68
CA LEU A 228 -21.51 11.86 2.74
C LEU A 228 -22.83 12.14 3.48
N ALA A 229 -22.78 12.80 4.63
CA ALA A 229 -23.98 13.19 5.40
C ALA A 229 -24.89 14.16 4.62
N MET A 230 -24.34 14.93 3.69
CA MET A 230 -25.12 15.84 2.84
C MET A 230 -25.80 15.16 1.65
N LEU A 231 -25.43 13.93 1.27
CA LEU A 231 -25.99 13.23 0.10
C LEU A 231 -27.51 13.18 0.09
N PRO A 232 -28.21 12.77 1.18
CA PRO A 232 -29.68 12.72 1.17
C PRO A 232 -30.32 14.06 0.88
N VAL A 233 -29.74 15.16 1.40
CA VAL A 233 -30.26 16.51 1.20
C VAL A 233 -30.02 17.00 -0.23
N VAL A 234 -28.82 16.69 -0.79
CA VAL A 234 -28.48 17.00 -2.20
C VAL A 234 -29.47 16.32 -3.16
N TRP A 235 -29.86 15.08 -2.87
CA TRP A 235 -30.81 14.34 -3.70
C TRP A 235 -32.26 14.79 -3.50
N ARG A 236 -32.68 15.15 -2.29
CA ARG A 236 -34.03 15.68 -1.97
C ARG A 236 -34.34 17.00 -2.63
N GLY A 237 -33.34 17.74 -3.10
CA GLY A 237 -33.47 19.06 -3.72
C GLY A 237 -34.41 19.16 -4.93
N GLY A 238 -35.07 18.08 -5.32
CA GLY A 238 -36.21 18.00 -6.22
C GLY A 238 -35.96 18.50 -7.63
N ARG A 239 -37.04 18.56 -8.42
CA ARG A 239 -37.11 19.12 -9.78
C ARG A 239 -37.23 20.65 -9.78
N ARG A 240 -36.68 21.34 -8.80
CA ARG A 240 -36.73 22.81 -8.77
C ARG A 240 -35.80 23.37 -9.82
N VAL A 241 -36.20 24.48 -10.42
CA VAL A 241 -35.42 25.21 -11.45
C VAL A 241 -34.03 25.58 -10.94
N ASP A 242 -33.86 25.73 -9.62
CA ASP A 242 -32.62 26.08 -8.94
C ASP A 242 -31.93 24.91 -8.26
N SER A 243 -31.99 23.73 -8.86
CA SER A 243 -31.30 22.50 -8.33
C SER A 243 -30.38 21.93 -9.36
N TRP A 244 -29.34 21.24 -8.88
CA TRP A 244 -28.40 20.49 -9.72
C TRP A 244 -29.10 19.52 -10.66
N THR A 245 -28.51 19.34 -11.85
CA THR A 245 -28.92 18.29 -12.80
C THR A 245 -28.66 16.91 -12.18
N SER A 246 -29.39 15.89 -12.64
CA SER A 246 -29.22 14.51 -12.15
C SER A 246 -27.79 14.01 -12.39
N LEU A 247 -27.17 14.37 -13.53
CA LEU A 247 -25.79 14.01 -13.83
C LEU A 247 -24.82 14.59 -12.80
N ARG A 248 -24.98 15.86 -12.42
CA ARG A 248 -24.15 16.51 -11.42
C ARG A 248 -24.31 15.89 -10.03
N LYS A 249 -25.54 15.52 -9.64
CA LYS A 249 -25.82 14.80 -8.39
C LYS A 249 -25.11 13.43 -8.40
N LEU A 250 -25.17 12.73 -9.52
CA LEU A 250 -24.48 11.45 -9.69
C LEU A 250 -22.95 11.60 -9.61
N ALA A 251 -22.38 12.57 -10.34
CA ALA A 251 -20.95 12.85 -10.28
C ALA A 251 -20.49 13.20 -8.86
N PHE A 252 -21.23 14.05 -8.14
CA PHE A 252 -20.96 14.37 -6.74
C PHE A 252 -20.97 13.12 -5.85
N THR A 253 -21.96 12.24 -6.05
CA THR A 253 -22.09 10.99 -5.27
C THR A 253 -20.93 10.05 -5.57
N CYS A 254 -20.61 9.82 -6.85
CA CYS A 254 -19.49 8.96 -7.24
C CYS A 254 -18.15 9.45 -6.67
N THR A 255 -17.88 10.75 -6.79
CA THR A 255 -16.68 11.39 -6.22
C THR A 255 -16.62 11.20 -4.69
N THR A 256 -17.74 11.42 -3.99
CA THR A 256 -17.80 11.23 -2.52
C THR A 256 -17.51 9.78 -2.14
N LEU A 257 -18.03 8.80 -2.89
CA LEU A 257 -17.80 7.38 -2.63
C LEU A 257 -16.34 6.97 -2.93
N ILE A 258 -15.74 7.51 -3.99
CA ILE A 258 -14.31 7.29 -4.28
C ILE A 258 -13.45 7.84 -3.14
N PHE A 259 -13.71 9.07 -2.69
CA PHE A 259 -12.98 9.67 -1.57
C PHE A 259 -13.19 8.90 -0.26
N LEU A 260 -14.40 8.37 -0.02
CA LEU A 260 -14.67 7.51 1.14
C LEU A 260 -13.84 6.23 1.08
N GLY A 261 -13.84 5.53 -0.05
CA GLY A 261 -13.03 4.32 -0.23
C GLY A 261 -11.55 4.58 -0.03
N PHE A 262 -11.04 5.69 -0.58
CA PHE A 262 -9.65 6.09 -0.41
C PHE A 262 -9.33 6.44 1.06
N ALA A 263 -10.19 7.21 1.74
CA ALA A 263 -10.03 7.55 3.14
C ALA A 263 -10.01 6.31 4.06
N LEU A 264 -10.93 5.36 3.84
CA LEU A 264 -10.96 4.10 4.57
C LEU A 264 -9.67 3.29 4.37
N LEU A 265 -9.18 3.25 3.12
CA LEU A 265 -7.94 2.55 2.80
C LEU A 265 -6.74 3.20 3.50
N LEU A 266 -6.62 4.54 3.44
CA LEU A 266 -5.55 5.27 4.13
C LEU A 266 -5.62 5.10 5.65
N ALA A 267 -6.83 5.00 6.23
CA ALA A 267 -7.01 4.70 7.65
C ALA A 267 -6.47 3.30 8.00
N THR A 268 -6.76 2.27 7.19
CA THR A 268 -6.24 0.91 7.43
C THR A 268 -4.72 0.82 7.26
N TRP A 269 -4.14 1.71 6.46
CA TRP A 269 -2.69 1.79 6.24
C TRP A 269 -1.97 2.62 7.31
N GLY A 270 -2.69 3.31 8.22
CA GLY A 270 -2.12 4.16 9.27
C GLY A 270 -1.73 5.57 8.80
N PHE A 271 -2.01 5.93 7.53
CA PHE A 271 -1.58 7.23 6.96
C PHE A 271 -2.28 8.44 7.60
N LEU A 272 -3.45 8.26 8.19
CA LEU A 272 -4.20 9.35 8.82
C LEU A 272 -3.73 9.69 10.25
N GLU A 273 -2.79 8.92 10.80
CA GLU A 273 -2.32 9.04 12.19
C GLU A 273 -1.05 9.90 12.29
N PHE A 274 -1.10 11.14 11.80
CA PHE A 274 0.07 12.05 11.80
C PHE A 274 0.60 12.40 13.20
N TRP A 275 -0.21 12.18 14.24
CA TRP A 275 0.19 12.36 15.64
C TRP A 275 0.95 11.17 16.24
N ASN A 276 0.99 10.06 15.53
CA ASN A 276 1.68 8.82 15.90
C ASN A 276 2.82 8.58 14.91
N SER A 277 3.85 9.43 14.98
CA SER A 277 4.97 9.45 14.06
C SER A 277 6.31 9.36 14.80
#